data_dcc9cc33951eb43e246bc291eda5d434
#
_entry.id   dcc9cc33951eb43e246bc291eda5d434
#
_cell.length_a   1.000
_cell.length_b   1.000
_cell.length_c   1.000
_cell.angle_alpha   90.00
_cell.angle_beta   90.00
_cell.angle_gamma   90.00
#
_symmetry.space_group_name_H-M   'P 1'
#
loop_
_entity.id
_entity.type
_entity.pdbx_description
1 polymer ?
#
loop_
_entity_poly.entity_id
_entity_poly.type
_entity_poly.pdbx_seq_one_letter_code
_entity_poly.pdbx_strand_id
1 'polypeptide(L)'
;MVYGYLLYLCFKTQIHVFPMTSIVLTSIFAFTAVILLLVFVLLFAQSKLVQSGPVNLIINGDTEHPVVTSAGTSLLSSLSSQKIFLPSACGGGGTCAMCKCQILDGGGDILPTEVGHLSRTEQKENVRLACQVKVKGDMNIKIPDEIFGIKKWEATVVRNHNVASFIKEFVVQLPEDMDYRPGGYIQIEIPECEIDFKDLNIDAHPEEHDQVDKFQLEWEKFGLWDLKMKNEEVITRAYSMASYPAEGREVMLNVRIATPP
;
A
#
# COMPACT_ATOMS: atom_id res chain seq x y z
N MET A 1 14.35 -81.91 -57.76
CA MET A 1 14.80 -80.54 -58.13
C MET A 1 13.59 -79.61 -57.95
N VAL A 2 13.44 -78.99 -56.82
CA VAL A 2 12.31 -78.15 -56.47
C VAL A 2 12.84 -76.73 -56.15
N TYR A 3 12.56 -75.81 -56.99
CA TYR A 3 12.91 -74.40 -56.75
C TYR A 3 11.78 -73.72 -55.96
N GLY A 4 12.06 -73.39 -54.74
CA GLY A 4 11.19 -72.56 -53.90
C GLY A 4 11.37 -71.08 -54.24
N TYR A 5 10.32 -70.44 -54.70
CA TYR A 5 10.28 -68.98 -54.86
C TYR A 5 9.89 -68.36 -53.49
N LEU A 6 10.85 -67.69 -52.87
CA LEU A 6 10.57 -66.85 -51.71
C LEU A 6 10.07 -65.49 -52.18
N LEU A 7 8.77 -65.26 -52.05
CA LEU A 7 8.18 -63.93 -52.31
C LEU A 7 8.51 -63.00 -51.14
N TYR A 8 9.47 -62.13 -51.36
CA TYR A 8 9.73 -61.01 -50.42
C TYR A 8 8.65 -59.93 -50.67
N LEU A 9 7.64 -59.90 -49.79
CA LEU A 9 6.71 -58.80 -49.67
C LEU A 9 7.40 -57.66 -48.97
N CYS A 10 7.93 -56.71 -49.73
CA CYS A 10 8.48 -55.45 -49.19
C CYS A 10 7.30 -54.53 -48.87
N PHE A 11 6.81 -54.60 -47.62
CA PHE A 11 5.89 -53.62 -47.09
C PHE A 11 6.65 -52.31 -46.95
N LYS A 12 6.50 -51.42 -47.92
CA LYS A 12 6.99 -50.06 -47.86
C LYS A 12 6.10 -49.25 -46.91
N THR A 13 6.32 -49.36 -45.61
CA THR A 13 5.70 -48.47 -44.66
C THR A 13 6.28 -47.06 -44.92
N GLN A 14 5.49 -46.24 -45.58
CA GLN A 14 5.78 -44.83 -45.73
C GLN A 14 5.55 -44.18 -44.36
N ILE A 15 6.59 -44.19 -43.50
CA ILE A 15 6.62 -43.38 -42.30
C ILE A 15 6.75 -41.95 -42.81
N HIS A 16 5.64 -41.18 -42.78
CA HIS A 16 5.68 -39.74 -42.96
C HIS A 16 6.47 -39.18 -41.77
N VAL A 17 7.77 -39.03 -41.95
CA VAL A 17 8.58 -38.25 -41.06
C VAL A 17 8.17 -36.79 -41.24
N PHE A 18 7.19 -36.35 -40.44
CA PHE A 18 6.94 -34.93 -40.33
C PHE A 18 8.26 -34.27 -39.93
N PRO A 19 8.74 -33.27 -40.67
CA PRO A 19 10.00 -32.64 -40.31
C PRO A 19 9.89 -32.09 -38.89
N MET A 20 10.84 -32.38 -38.05
CA MET A 20 10.85 -31.95 -36.60
C MET A 20 10.52 -30.46 -36.45
N THR A 21 10.88 -29.66 -37.42
CA THR A 21 10.56 -28.22 -37.51
C THR A 21 9.07 -27.94 -37.55
N SER A 22 8.27 -28.75 -38.28
CA SER A 22 6.80 -28.55 -38.34
C SER A 22 6.12 -28.94 -37.02
N ILE A 23 6.63 -29.96 -36.30
CA ILE A 23 6.10 -30.36 -35.01
C ILE A 23 6.40 -29.26 -33.98
N VAL A 24 7.60 -28.72 -33.96
CA VAL A 24 7.99 -27.63 -33.09
C VAL A 24 7.16 -26.36 -33.35
N LEU A 25 7.01 -25.98 -34.60
CA LEU A 25 6.20 -24.83 -35.00
C LEU A 25 4.73 -24.97 -34.61
N THR A 26 4.13 -26.15 -34.88
CA THR A 26 2.74 -26.40 -34.46
C THR A 26 2.55 -26.42 -32.96
N SER A 27 3.53 -26.93 -32.19
CA SER A 27 3.48 -26.93 -30.74
C SER A 27 3.59 -25.51 -30.19
N ILE A 28 4.49 -24.69 -30.73
CA ILE A 28 4.61 -23.26 -30.34
C ILE A 28 3.32 -22.52 -30.64
N PHE A 29 2.78 -22.73 -31.85
CA PHE A 29 1.52 -22.08 -32.25
C PHE A 29 0.35 -22.49 -31.36
N ALA A 30 0.19 -23.78 -31.09
CA ALA A 30 -0.84 -24.29 -30.21
C ALA A 30 -0.72 -23.72 -28.77
N PHE A 31 0.50 -23.73 -28.22
CA PHE A 31 0.76 -23.18 -26.89
C PHE A 31 0.46 -21.69 -26.83
N THR A 32 0.93 -20.92 -27.82
CA THR A 32 0.66 -19.48 -27.89
C THR A 32 -0.84 -19.18 -28.02
N ALA A 33 -1.55 -19.96 -28.87
CA ALA A 33 -2.99 -19.82 -29.05
C ALA A 33 -3.76 -20.08 -27.73
N VAL A 34 -3.37 -21.10 -26.97
CA VAL A 34 -3.97 -21.41 -25.66
C VAL A 34 -3.73 -20.25 -24.69
N ILE A 35 -2.51 -19.73 -24.61
CA ILE A 35 -2.20 -18.60 -23.73
C ILE A 35 -3.02 -17.37 -24.12
N LEU A 36 -3.06 -17.02 -25.39
CA LEU A 36 -3.83 -15.88 -25.87
C LEU A 36 -5.33 -16.04 -25.59
N LEU A 37 -5.87 -17.26 -25.77
CA LEU A 37 -7.25 -17.56 -25.42
C LEU A 37 -7.51 -17.35 -23.91
N LEU A 38 -6.62 -17.86 -23.04
CA LEU A 38 -6.75 -17.67 -21.60
C LEU A 38 -6.68 -16.19 -21.20
N VAL A 39 -5.73 -15.45 -21.76
CA VAL A 39 -5.61 -14.00 -21.53
C VAL A 39 -6.86 -13.27 -22.00
N PHE A 40 -7.36 -13.63 -23.19
CA PHE A 40 -8.60 -13.03 -23.70
C PHE A 40 -9.80 -13.32 -22.78
N VAL A 41 -9.96 -14.57 -22.34
CA VAL A 41 -11.03 -14.96 -21.40
C VAL A 41 -10.91 -14.19 -20.08
N LEU A 42 -9.69 -14.05 -19.54
CA LEU A 42 -9.45 -13.29 -18.31
C LEU A 42 -9.78 -11.80 -18.48
N LEU A 43 -9.32 -11.17 -19.56
CA LEU A 43 -9.61 -9.76 -19.84
C LEU A 43 -11.11 -9.54 -20.10
N PHE A 44 -11.76 -10.46 -20.81
CA PHE A 44 -13.20 -10.40 -21.02
C PHE A 44 -13.97 -10.56 -19.70
N ALA A 45 -13.60 -11.53 -18.86
CA ALA A 45 -14.19 -11.70 -17.55
C ALA A 45 -13.96 -10.46 -16.67
N GLN A 46 -12.74 -9.91 -16.65
CA GLN A 46 -12.41 -8.69 -15.93
C GLN A 46 -13.28 -7.52 -16.40
N SER A 47 -13.45 -7.32 -17.71
CA SER A 47 -14.27 -6.22 -18.27
C SER A 47 -15.76 -6.31 -17.93
N LYS A 48 -16.25 -7.54 -17.61
CA LYS A 48 -17.65 -7.76 -17.23
C LYS A 48 -17.91 -7.84 -15.74
N LEU A 49 -16.91 -8.29 -14.97
CA LEU A 49 -17.04 -8.53 -13.54
C LEU A 49 -16.51 -7.37 -12.67
N VAL A 50 -15.54 -6.61 -13.19
CA VAL A 50 -15.00 -5.46 -12.48
C VAL A 50 -15.74 -4.21 -12.94
N GLN A 51 -16.52 -3.63 -12.03
CA GLN A 51 -17.10 -2.31 -12.26
C GLN A 51 -15.95 -1.29 -12.28
N SER A 52 -15.71 -0.69 -13.42
CA SER A 52 -14.81 0.44 -13.61
C SER A 52 -15.67 1.65 -13.94
N GLY A 53 -15.82 2.55 -12.96
CA GLY A 53 -16.62 3.76 -13.14
C GLY A 53 -16.71 4.57 -11.86
N PRO A 54 -17.32 5.75 -11.94
CA PRO A 54 -17.61 6.52 -10.76
C PRO A 54 -18.63 5.77 -9.89
N VAL A 55 -18.41 5.78 -8.59
CA VAL A 55 -19.27 5.20 -7.57
C VAL A 55 -19.61 6.27 -6.54
N ASN A 56 -20.78 6.16 -5.92
CA ASN A 56 -21.27 7.10 -4.92
C ASN A 56 -21.07 6.51 -3.53
N LEU A 57 -20.40 7.27 -2.67
CA LEU A 57 -20.31 6.97 -1.25
C LEU A 57 -21.27 7.88 -0.50
N ILE A 58 -22.30 7.30 0.13
CA ILE A 58 -23.21 8.00 1.03
C ILE A 58 -22.59 7.91 2.42
N ILE A 59 -22.27 9.06 3.01
CA ILE A 59 -21.61 9.14 4.31
C ILE A 59 -22.57 9.71 5.34
N ASN A 60 -22.75 9.01 6.46
CA ASN A 60 -23.63 9.40 7.58
C ASN A 60 -25.07 9.74 7.14
N GLY A 61 -25.54 9.10 6.04
CA GLY A 61 -26.89 9.28 5.53
C GLY A 61 -27.12 10.51 4.66
N ASP A 62 -26.05 11.26 4.30
CA ASP A 62 -26.16 12.38 3.38
C ASP A 62 -26.32 11.87 1.94
N THR A 63 -27.57 11.74 1.53
CA THR A 63 -27.96 11.32 0.18
C THR A 63 -27.99 12.48 -0.82
N GLU A 64 -28.00 13.72 -0.33
CA GLU A 64 -28.06 14.90 -1.20
C GLU A 64 -26.67 15.24 -1.75
N HIS A 65 -25.60 14.93 -0.98
CA HIS A 65 -24.21 15.22 -1.37
C HIS A 65 -23.35 13.94 -1.34
N PRO A 66 -23.62 12.94 -2.20
CA PRO A 66 -22.81 11.74 -2.24
C PRO A 66 -21.38 12.06 -2.68
N VAL A 67 -20.41 11.45 -2.04
CA VAL A 67 -19.00 11.58 -2.41
C VAL A 67 -18.71 10.67 -3.59
N VAL A 68 -18.35 11.26 -4.73
CA VAL A 68 -18.05 10.50 -5.96
C VAL A 68 -16.58 10.07 -5.97
N THR A 69 -16.33 8.78 -6.13
CA THR A 69 -14.99 8.21 -6.21
C THR A 69 -14.90 7.16 -7.32
N SER A 70 -13.72 6.59 -7.54
CA SER A 70 -13.52 5.53 -8.53
C SER A 70 -13.56 4.15 -7.88
N ALA A 71 -14.21 3.20 -8.55
CA ALA A 71 -14.17 1.80 -8.15
C ALA A 71 -12.74 1.22 -8.24
N GLY A 72 -12.46 0.19 -7.43
CA GLY A 72 -11.20 -0.58 -7.47
C GLY A 72 -10.20 -0.23 -6.39
N THR A 73 -10.26 0.95 -5.78
CA THR A 73 -9.38 1.38 -4.69
C THR A 73 -9.90 0.91 -3.33
N SER A 74 -9.10 1.07 -2.25
CA SER A 74 -9.59 0.85 -0.90
C SER A 74 -10.50 2.01 -0.48
N LEU A 75 -11.46 1.73 0.40
CA LEU A 75 -12.33 2.77 0.95
C LEU A 75 -11.52 3.86 1.67
N LEU A 76 -10.44 3.47 2.38
CA LEU A 76 -9.51 4.42 3.01
C LEU A 76 -8.90 5.39 2.00
N SER A 77 -8.37 4.88 0.88
CA SER A 77 -7.79 5.72 -0.17
C SER A 77 -8.84 6.59 -0.86
N SER A 78 -10.03 6.04 -1.11
CA SER A 78 -11.15 6.79 -1.70
C SER A 78 -11.59 7.96 -0.83
N LEU A 79 -11.71 7.75 0.48
CA LEU A 79 -12.05 8.82 1.44
C LEU A 79 -10.93 9.86 1.52
N SER A 80 -9.67 9.42 1.58
CA SER A 80 -8.52 10.31 1.64
C SER A 80 -8.42 11.22 0.41
N SER A 81 -8.70 10.70 -0.79
CA SER A 81 -8.72 11.52 -2.03
C SER A 81 -9.79 12.61 -1.99
N GLN A 82 -10.81 12.43 -1.18
CA GLN A 82 -11.89 13.41 -0.94
C GLN A 82 -11.68 14.25 0.33
N LYS A 83 -10.45 14.27 0.86
CA LYS A 83 -10.06 15.00 2.08
C LYS A 83 -10.78 14.55 3.35
N ILE A 84 -11.26 13.31 3.38
CA ILE A 84 -11.84 12.67 4.56
C ILE A 84 -10.82 11.68 5.11
N PHE A 85 -10.14 12.05 6.19
CA PHE A 85 -8.97 11.33 6.69
C PHE A 85 -9.33 10.42 7.86
N LEU A 86 -9.53 9.14 7.61
CA LEU A 86 -9.65 8.14 8.68
C LEU A 86 -8.28 7.87 9.33
N PRO A 87 -8.24 7.69 10.65
CA PRO A 87 -7.01 7.33 11.35
C PRO A 87 -6.40 6.05 10.79
N SER A 88 -5.11 6.04 10.48
CA SER A 88 -4.42 4.86 9.94
C SER A 88 -2.94 4.86 10.30
N ALA A 89 -2.60 4.37 11.49
CA ALA A 89 -1.20 4.32 11.94
C ALA A 89 -0.31 3.38 11.09
N CYS A 90 -0.90 2.35 10.47
CA CYS A 90 -0.17 1.41 9.61
C CYS A 90 -0.11 1.83 8.14
N GLY A 91 -0.64 3.01 7.78
CA GLY A 91 -0.69 3.47 6.40
C GLY A 91 -1.51 2.58 5.46
N GLY A 92 -2.56 1.95 5.98
CA GLY A 92 -3.43 1.08 5.16
C GLY A 92 -3.05 -0.40 5.16
N GLY A 93 -2.02 -0.82 5.92
CA GLY A 93 -1.55 -2.21 5.98
C GLY A 93 -2.46 -3.19 6.75
N GLY A 94 -3.59 -2.74 7.30
CA GLY A 94 -4.58 -3.61 7.98
C GLY A 94 -4.20 -4.07 9.38
N THR A 95 -3.13 -3.56 9.98
CA THR A 95 -2.57 -4.08 11.24
C THR A 95 -2.89 -3.25 12.48
N CYS A 96 -3.21 -1.95 12.35
CA CYS A 96 -3.45 -1.07 13.49
C CYS A 96 -4.91 -0.99 13.93
N ALA A 97 -5.84 -1.45 13.11
CA ALA A 97 -7.28 -1.41 13.36
C ALA A 97 -7.89 -0.02 13.66
N MET A 98 -7.21 1.06 13.26
CA MET A 98 -7.66 2.43 13.57
C MET A 98 -8.65 2.97 12.55
N CYS A 99 -8.60 2.49 11.30
CA CYS A 99 -9.47 2.95 10.21
C CYS A 99 -10.87 2.28 10.22
N LYS A 100 -11.42 2.05 11.42
CA LYS A 100 -12.74 1.44 11.57
C LYS A 100 -13.84 2.37 11.09
N CYS A 101 -14.75 1.83 10.30
CA CYS A 101 -15.99 2.48 9.90
C CYS A 101 -17.11 1.45 9.82
N GLN A 102 -18.34 1.87 10.03
CA GLN A 102 -19.51 0.99 9.86
C GLN A 102 -19.96 1.03 8.40
N ILE A 103 -20.10 -0.14 7.79
CA ILE A 103 -20.64 -0.25 6.43
C ILE A 103 -22.10 -0.62 6.53
N LEU A 104 -22.96 0.26 6.05
CA LEU A 104 -24.41 0.03 6.06
C LEU A 104 -24.85 -0.73 4.80
N ASP A 105 -24.19 -0.47 3.67
CA ASP A 105 -24.46 -1.17 2.41
C ASP A 105 -23.23 -1.12 1.47
N GLY A 106 -23.09 -2.10 0.58
CA GLY A 106 -22.10 -2.10 -0.51
C GLY A 106 -20.68 -2.62 -0.18
N GLY A 107 -20.39 -2.96 1.09
CA GLY A 107 -19.02 -3.33 1.53
C GLY A 107 -18.66 -4.82 1.39
N GLY A 108 -19.61 -5.68 1.07
CA GLY A 108 -19.42 -7.14 1.09
C GLY A 108 -19.15 -7.70 2.48
N ASP A 109 -18.76 -8.97 2.54
CA ASP A 109 -18.55 -9.69 3.81
C ASP A 109 -17.26 -9.27 4.53
N ILE A 110 -17.21 -9.48 5.85
CA ILE A 110 -16.02 -9.26 6.68
C ILE A 110 -14.92 -10.23 6.26
N LEU A 111 -13.74 -9.69 5.99
CA LEU A 111 -12.60 -10.50 5.55
C LEU A 111 -11.94 -11.22 6.73
N PRO A 112 -11.36 -12.42 6.52
CA PRO A 112 -10.61 -13.13 7.55
C PRO A 112 -9.49 -12.29 8.19
N THR A 113 -8.89 -11.38 7.42
CA THR A 113 -7.85 -10.44 7.88
C THR A 113 -8.37 -9.39 8.85
N GLU A 114 -9.67 -9.11 8.86
CA GLU A 114 -10.30 -8.12 9.72
C GLU A 114 -10.78 -8.73 11.04
N VAL A 115 -11.14 -10.02 11.04
CA VAL A 115 -11.79 -10.70 12.19
C VAL A 115 -10.97 -10.55 13.47
N GLY A 116 -9.64 -10.65 13.39
CA GLY A 116 -8.76 -10.51 14.56
C GLY A 116 -8.72 -9.10 15.17
N HIS A 117 -9.21 -8.10 14.44
CA HIS A 117 -9.18 -6.69 14.83
C HIS A 117 -10.56 -6.13 15.24
N LEU A 118 -11.60 -6.94 15.06
CA LEU A 118 -12.97 -6.55 15.31
C LEU A 118 -13.57 -7.38 16.46
N SER A 119 -14.16 -6.73 17.43
CA SER A 119 -14.93 -7.38 18.46
C SER A 119 -16.18 -8.06 17.87
N ARG A 120 -16.77 -8.99 18.62
CA ARG A 120 -18.01 -9.68 18.19
C ARG A 120 -19.19 -8.72 17.97
N THR A 121 -19.24 -7.63 18.71
CA THR A 121 -20.26 -6.57 18.56
C THR A 121 -20.03 -5.81 17.27
N GLU A 122 -18.80 -5.35 17.03
CA GLU A 122 -18.43 -4.64 15.80
C GLU A 122 -18.68 -5.48 14.54
N GLN A 123 -18.41 -6.79 14.61
CA GLN A 123 -18.71 -7.70 13.50
C GLN A 123 -20.21 -7.79 13.21
N LYS A 124 -21.07 -7.82 14.26
CA LYS A 124 -22.53 -7.83 14.09
C LYS A 124 -23.06 -6.51 13.54
N GLU A 125 -22.42 -5.41 13.87
CA GLU A 125 -22.76 -4.07 13.41
C GLU A 125 -22.15 -3.75 12.04
N ASN A 126 -21.50 -4.74 11.41
CA ASN A 126 -20.80 -4.61 10.15
C ASN A 126 -19.74 -3.48 10.15
N VAL A 127 -19.03 -3.33 11.27
CA VAL A 127 -17.84 -2.48 11.32
C VAL A 127 -16.71 -3.16 10.55
N ARG A 128 -16.00 -2.40 9.73
CA ARG A 128 -14.95 -2.88 8.85
C ARG A 128 -13.70 -2.01 8.98
N LEU A 129 -12.59 -2.53 8.52
CA LEU A 129 -11.37 -1.74 8.33
C LEU A 129 -11.39 -1.09 6.94
N ALA A 130 -11.53 0.22 6.84
CA ALA A 130 -11.64 0.93 5.57
C ALA A 130 -10.48 0.64 4.60
N CYS A 131 -9.29 0.33 5.12
CA CYS A 131 -8.14 -0.06 4.29
C CYS A 131 -8.28 -1.45 3.65
N GLN A 132 -9.11 -2.34 4.21
CA GLN A 132 -9.35 -3.69 3.68
C GLN A 132 -10.61 -3.75 2.79
N VAL A 133 -11.51 -2.80 2.93
CA VAL A 133 -12.73 -2.72 2.10
C VAL A 133 -12.37 -2.15 0.73
N LYS A 134 -12.66 -2.91 -0.33
CA LYS A 134 -12.53 -2.44 -1.72
C LYS A 134 -13.85 -1.82 -2.18
N VAL A 135 -13.76 -0.62 -2.73
CA VAL A 135 -14.91 0.06 -3.34
C VAL A 135 -15.22 -0.62 -4.66
N LYS A 136 -16.33 -1.36 -4.73
CA LYS A 136 -16.74 -2.10 -5.94
C LYS A 136 -17.97 -1.51 -6.61
N GLY A 137 -18.73 -0.69 -5.91
CA GLY A 137 -19.97 -0.06 -6.35
C GLY A 137 -20.39 0.98 -5.32
N ASP A 138 -21.59 1.50 -5.45
CA ASP A 138 -22.15 2.45 -4.49
C ASP A 138 -22.17 1.86 -3.08
N MET A 139 -21.86 2.69 -2.10
CA MET A 139 -21.76 2.27 -0.70
C MET A 139 -22.45 3.29 0.22
N ASN A 140 -22.99 2.77 1.30
CA ASN A 140 -23.47 3.59 2.42
C ASN A 140 -22.64 3.28 3.66
N ILE A 141 -21.99 4.30 4.21
CA ILE A 141 -21.06 4.15 5.33
C ILE A 141 -21.36 5.14 6.45
N LYS A 142 -21.01 4.75 7.66
CA LYS A 142 -21.05 5.63 8.82
C LYS A 142 -19.66 5.75 9.41
N ILE A 143 -19.20 6.98 9.56
CA ILE A 143 -17.92 7.35 10.17
C ILE A 143 -18.16 8.32 11.34
N PRO A 144 -17.27 8.34 12.36
CA PRO A 144 -17.37 9.29 13.46
C PRO A 144 -17.32 10.75 12.97
N ASP A 145 -18.12 11.62 13.57
CA ASP A 145 -18.19 13.02 13.15
C ASP A 145 -16.89 13.78 13.41
N GLU A 146 -16.08 13.33 14.36
CA GLU A 146 -14.77 13.90 14.67
C GLU A 146 -13.78 13.83 13.49
N ILE A 147 -14.02 12.91 12.56
CA ILE A 147 -13.20 12.75 11.35
C ILE A 147 -13.25 13.99 10.44
N PHE A 148 -14.40 14.67 10.39
CA PHE A 148 -14.56 15.87 9.56
C PHE A 148 -13.80 17.08 10.08
N GLY A 149 -13.28 17.03 11.31
CA GLY A 149 -12.42 18.06 11.90
C GLY A 149 -10.93 17.88 11.62
N ILE A 150 -10.52 16.78 10.99
CA ILE A 150 -9.11 16.51 10.69
C ILE A 150 -8.65 17.41 9.55
N LYS A 151 -7.57 18.16 9.81
CA LYS A 151 -6.96 19.07 8.84
C LYS A 151 -5.66 18.46 8.29
N LYS A 152 -5.33 18.79 7.06
CA LYS A 152 -4.02 18.52 6.45
C LYS A 152 -3.33 19.85 6.21
N TRP A 153 -2.07 19.94 6.65
CA TRP A 153 -1.22 21.11 6.46
C TRP A 153 0.03 20.76 5.67
N GLU A 154 0.52 21.74 4.96
CA GLU A 154 1.90 21.75 4.52
C GLU A 154 2.74 22.36 5.65
N ALA A 155 3.77 21.67 6.08
CA ALA A 155 4.62 22.08 7.18
C ALA A 155 6.07 22.27 6.72
N THR A 156 6.78 23.19 7.36
CA THR A 156 8.20 23.44 7.07
C THR A 156 9.07 22.70 8.07
N VAL A 157 10.07 21.96 7.60
CA VAL A 157 11.07 21.32 8.46
C VAL A 157 11.99 22.38 9.02
N VAL A 158 12.03 22.48 10.35
CA VAL A 158 12.88 23.46 11.07
C VAL A 158 14.08 22.80 11.76
N ARG A 159 13.97 21.52 12.13
CA ARG A 159 15.08 20.73 12.70
C ARG A 159 15.02 19.29 12.19
N ASN A 160 16.18 18.73 11.88
CA ASN A 160 16.34 17.35 11.44
C ASN A 160 17.76 16.87 11.69
N HIS A 161 18.06 16.45 12.92
CA HIS A 161 19.39 15.97 13.32
C HIS A 161 19.27 14.72 14.16
N ASN A 162 20.37 13.99 14.31
CA ASN A 162 20.38 12.78 15.11
C ASN A 162 20.51 13.14 16.61
N VAL A 163 19.66 12.53 17.42
CA VAL A 163 19.74 12.55 18.90
C VAL A 163 20.26 11.22 19.45
N ALA A 164 20.28 10.19 18.63
CA ALA A 164 20.93 8.91 18.87
C ALA A 164 21.36 8.29 17.55
N SER A 165 22.18 7.24 17.56
CA SER A 165 22.75 6.61 16.36
C SER A 165 21.70 6.30 15.28
N PHE A 166 20.48 5.96 15.68
CA PHE A 166 19.38 5.56 14.77
C PHE A 166 18.07 6.33 15.01
N ILE A 167 18.12 7.44 15.75
CA ILE A 167 16.93 8.25 16.05
C ILE A 167 17.21 9.70 15.66
N LYS A 168 16.33 10.24 14.82
CA LYS A 168 16.30 11.66 14.48
C LYS A 168 15.26 12.40 15.27
N GLU A 169 15.64 13.56 15.79
CA GLU A 169 14.69 14.60 16.14
C GLU A 169 14.26 15.31 14.86
N PHE A 170 13.00 15.22 14.57
CA PHE A 170 12.40 15.83 13.40
C PHE A 170 11.33 16.82 13.86
N VAL A 171 11.56 18.09 13.61
CA VAL A 171 10.65 19.17 14.03
C VAL A 171 10.12 19.88 12.79
N VAL A 172 8.81 20.01 12.74
CA VAL A 172 8.12 20.73 11.69
C VAL A 172 7.36 21.91 12.29
N GLN A 173 7.31 23.01 11.56
CA GLN A 173 6.51 24.18 11.88
C GLN A 173 5.25 24.19 11.03
N LEU A 174 4.10 24.28 11.70
CA LEU A 174 2.78 24.39 11.09
C LEU A 174 2.46 25.84 10.71
N PRO A 175 1.57 26.07 9.73
CA PRO A 175 1.14 27.43 9.35
C PRO A 175 0.23 28.08 10.41
N GLU A 176 -0.44 27.30 11.25
CA GLU A 176 -1.34 27.73 12.32
C GLU A 176 -1.13 26.89 13.59
N ASP A 177 -1.64 27.38 14.72
CA ASP A 177 -1.58 26.63 15.97
C ASP A 177 -2.46 25.39 15.89
N MET A 178 -1.94 24.29 16.44
CA MET A 178 -2.66 23.01 16.49
C MET A 178 -3.15 22.75 17.91
N ASP A 179 -4.46 22.67 18.08
CA ASP A 179 -5.06 22.23 19.34
C ASP A 179 -5.13 20.70 19.37
N TYR A 180 -4.43 20.08 20.30
CA TYR A 180 -4.41 18.63 20.47
C TYR A 180 -4.25 18.23 21.94
N ARG A 181 -4.57 16.98 22.24
CA ARG A 181 -4.36 16.40 23.56
C ARG A 181 -3.02 15.67 23.61
N PRO A 182 -2.26 15.76 24.74
CA PRO A 182 -1.03 14.99 24.91
C PRO A 182 -1.23 13.49 24.63
N GLY A 183 -0.24 12.86 24.02
CA GLY A 183 -0.32 11.46 23.58
C GLY A 183 -0.96 11.28 22.21
N GLY A 184 -1.28 12.36 21.51
CA GLY A 184 -1.72 12.32 20.13
C GLY A 184 -0.63 11.89 19.16
N TYR A 185 -1.03 11.62 17.93
CA TYR A 185 -0.13 11.31 16.81
C TYR A 185 -0.53 12.13 15.60
N ILE A 186 0.43 12.35 14.72
CA ILE A 186 0.17 12.93 13.39
C ILE A 186 0.44 11.89 12.31
N GLN A 187 -0.15 12.11 11.15
CA GLN A 187 0.13 11.33 9.95
C GLN A 187 0.96 12.19 9.00
N ILE A 188 2.09 11.65 8.57
CA ILE A 188 2.96 12.27 7.57
C ILE A 188 2.76 11.53 6.26
N GLU A 189 2.47 12.28 5.21
CA GLU A 189 2.45 11.79 3.85
C GLU A 189 3.87 11.86 3.27
N ILE A 190 4.36 10.74 2.81
CA ILE A 190 5.69 10.56 2.24
C ILE A 190 5.48 10.39 0.73
N PRO A 191 6.05 11.27 -0.11
CA PRO A 191 5.89 11.19 -1.56
C PRO A 191 6.62 10.00 -2.17
N GLU A 192 6.38 9.76 -3.45
CA GLU A 192 7.28 8.92 -4.25
C GLU A 192 8.69 9.49 -4.16
N CYS A 193 9.65 8.66 -3.78
CA CYS A 193 11.04 9.08 -3.65
C CYS A 193 11.98 7.88 -3.71
N GLU A 194 13.21 8.15 -4.11
CA GLU A 194 14.33 7.24 -3.99
C GLU A 194 15.44 7.97 -3.22
N ILE A 195 15.92 7.36 -2.13
CA ILE A 195 16.91 7.94 -1.23
C ILE A 195 18.06 6.95 -1.09
N ASP A 196 19.27 7.41 -1.34
CA ASP A 196 20.50 6.71 -0.97
C ASP A 196 20.88 7.13 0.47
N PHE A 197 21.17 6.16 1.34
CA PHE A 197 21.49 6.48 2.72
C PHE A 197 22.82 7.24 2.85
N LYS A 198 23.67 7.22 1.81
CA LYS A 198 24.86 8.07 1.73
C LYS A 198 24.59 9.56 1.72
N ASP A 199 23.38 9.93 1.28
CA ASP A 199 22.94 11.34 1.21
C ASP A 199 22.29 11.82 2.52
N LEU A 200 22.11 10.92 3.50
CA LEU A 200 21.51 11.27 4.77
C LEU A 200 22.49 11.99 5.67
N ASN A 201 22.10 13.16 6.15
CA ASN A 201 22.80 13.83 7.22
C ASN A 201 22.49 13.18 8.57
N ILE A 202 23.50 12.73 9.30
CA ILE A 202 23.41 12.11 10.62
C ILE A 202 24.10 12.93 11.71
N ASP A 203 24.37 14.20 11.45
CA ASP A 203 25.01 15.07 12.43
C ASP A 203 24.19 15.15 13.72
N ALA A 204 24.91 15.26 14.84
CA ALA A 204 24.32 15.50 16.13
C ALA A 204 23.75 16.92 16.23
N HIS A 205 23.02 17.19 17.32
CA HIS A 205 22.46 18.51 17.58
C HIS A 205 23.56 19.59 17.52
N PRO A 206 23.30 20.78 16.94
CA PRO A 206 24.30 21.88 16.84
C PRO A 206 24.91 22.32 18.18
N GLU A 207 24.23 22.10 19.29
CA GLU A 207 24.78 22.37 20.61
C GLU A 207 25.84 21.36 21.06
N GLU A 208 25.96 20.22 20.36
CA GLU A 208 26.96 19.19 20.61
C GLU A 208 28.17 19.32 19.66
N HIS A 209 28.67 20.53 19.47
CA HIS A 209 29.69 20.89 18.45
C HIS A 209 30.96 20.04 18.44
N ASP A 210 31.30 19.37 19.52
CA ASP A 210 32.51 18.55 19.63
C ASP A 210 32.33 17.12 19.11
N GLN A 211 31.15 16.77 18.54
CA GLN A 211 30.77 15.40 18.21
C GLN A 211 30.13 15.26 16.81
N VAL A 212 30.67 15.98 15.83
CA VAL A 212 30.14 15.96 14.44
C VAL A 212 30.01 14.54 13.90
N ASP A 213 30.98 13.68 14.19
CA ASP A 213 31.01 12.27 13.71
C ASP A 213 30.51 11.26 14.76
N LYS A 214 29.77 11.72 15.77
CA LYS A 214 29.35 10.91 16.94
C LYS A 214 28.70 9.58 16.57
N PHE A 215 27.91 9.54 15.49
CA PHE A 215 27.13 8.38 15.11
C PHE A 215 27.69 7.61 13.92
N GLN A 216 28.77 8.08 13.31
CA GLN A 216 29.32 7.52 12.07
C GLN A 216 29.84 6.09 12.26
N LEU A 217 30.50 5.80 13.39
CA LEU A 217 31.05 4.47 13.66
C LEU A 217 29.98 3.38 13.73
N GLU A 218 28.80 3.67 14.31
CA GLU A 218 27.70 2.74 14.34
C GLU A 218 27.10 2.52 12.96
N TRP A 219 26.99 3.58 12.17
CA TRP A 219 26.46 3.49 10.81
C TRP A 219 27.39 2.66 9.91
N GLU A 220 28.69 2.85 10.02
CA GLU A 220 29.69 2.03 9.33
C GLU A 220 29.62 0.57 9.78
N LYS A 221 29.60 0.34 11.10
CA LYS A 221 29.54 -0.99 11.71
C LYS A 221 28.34 -1.82 11.22
N PHE A 222 27.22 -1.18 11.04
CA PHE A 222 25.96 -1.84 10.60
C PHE A 222 25.74 -1.74 9.08
N GLY A 223 26.67 -1.16 8.33
CA GLY A 223 26.59 -1.06 6.87
C GLY A 223 25.43 -0.22 6.36
N LEU A 224 24.97 0.78 7.14
CA LEU A 224 23.79 1.56 6.80
C LEU A 224 24.00 2.46 5.57
N TRP A 225 25.23 2.85 5.29
CA TRP A 225 25.58 3.65 4.12
C TRP A 225 25.34 2.95 2.77
N ASP A 226 25.24 1.62 2.78
CA ASP A 226 24.98 0.85 1.57
C ASP A 226 23.48 0.63 1.29
N LEU A 227 22.63 1.13 2.16
CA LEU A 227 21.17 0.99 2.03
C LEU A 227 20.60 2.04 1.07
N LYS A 228 19.53 1.64 0.42
CA LYS A 228 18.69 2.50 -0.41
C LYS A 228 17.23 2.27 -0.05
N MET A 229 16.45 3.34 -0.10
CA MET A 229 15.01 3.29 0.12
C MET A 229 14.32 3.81 -1.13
N LYS A 230 13.28 3.12 -1.55
CA LYS A 230 12.43 3.54 -2.65
C LYS A 230 10.97 3.45 -2.26
N ASN A 231 10.24 4.55 -2.41
CA ASN A 231 8.78 4.57 -2.39
C ASN A 231 8.28 4.70 -3.82
N GLU A 232 7.51 3.72 -4.28
CA GLU A 232 6.93 3.72 -5.62
C GLU A 232 5.56 4.41 -5.69
N GLU A 233 4.99 4.72 -4.53
CA GLU A 233 3.72 5.42 -4.39
C GLU A 233 3.71 6.28 -3.13
N VAL A 234 2.81 7.25 -3.08
CA VAL A 234 2.61 8.08 -1.89
C VAL A 234 2.11 7.21 -0.74
N ILE A 235 2.84 7.21 0.37
CA ILE A 235 2.49 6.46 1.57
C ILE A 235 2.30 7.38 2.77
N THR A 236 1.43 6.98 3.69
CA THR A 236 1.20 7.70 4.95
C THR A 236 1.72 6.90 6.13
N ARG A 237 2.41 7.57 7.06
CA ARG A 237 2.90 6.97 8.30
C ARG A 237 2.49 7.82 9.49
N ALA A 238 2.08 7.16 10.58
CA ALA A 238 1.75 7.82 11.84
C ALA A 238 2.97 7.88 12.76
N TYR A 239 3.14 9.03 13.38
CA TYR A 239 4.18 9.27 14.37
C TYR A 239 3.57 9.89 15.61
N SER A 240 3.91 9.34 16.79
CA SER A 240 3.55 9.96 18.06
C SER A 240 4.28 11.30 18.22
N MET A 241 3.56 12.32 18.65
CA MET A 241 4.15 13.62 18.91
C MET A 241 4.96 13.58 20.19
N ALA A 242 6.18 14.11 20.12
CA ALA A 242 7.07 14.31 21.27
C ALA A 242 6.92 15.70 21.89
N SER A 243 6.37 16.66 21.14
CA SER A 243 6.02 18.00 21.62
C SER A 243 4.78 17.97 22.52
N TYR A 244 4.58 19.03 23.31
CA TYR A 244 3.37 19.23 24.11
C TYR A 244 2.54 20.42 23.57
N PRO A 245 1.23 20.49 23.85
CA PRO A 245 0.34 21.47 23.21
C PRO A 245 0.74 22.94 23.32
N ALA A 246 1.44 23.32 24.41
CA ALA A 246 1.85 24.71 24.62
C ALA A 246 3.03 25.16 23.72
N GLU A 247 3.65 24.27 22.97
CA GLU A 247 4.64 24.60 21.94
C GLU A 247 3.99 25.20 20.67
N GLY A 248 2.68 25.14 20.58
CA GLY A 248 1.88 25.85 19.58
C GLY A 248 2.04 25.26 18.18
N ARG A 249 2.85 25.92 17.33
CA ARG A 249 3.01 25.55 15.91
C ARG A 249 4.11 24.53 15.63
N GLU A 250 4.98 24.28 16.60
CA GLU A 250 6.05 23.31 16.43
C GLU A 250 5.60 21.92 16.82
N VAL A 251 5.81 20.97 15.93
CA VAL A 251 5.54 19.55 16.19
C VAL A 251 6.85 18.78 16.08
N MET A 252 7.25 18.20 17.21
CA MET A 252 8.45 17.39 17.33
C MET A 252 8.11 15.91 17.25
N LEU A 253 8.89 15.18 16.51
CA LEU A 253 8.84 13.72 16.36
C LEU A 253 10.22 13.14 16.64
N ASN A 254 10.24 11.97 17.29
CA ASN A 254 11.43 11.13 17.34
C ASN A 254 11.27 9.99 16.34
N VAL A 255 11.96 10.10 15.21
CA VAL A 255 11.86 9.16 14.09
C VAL A 255 12.99 8.16 14.15
N ARG A 256 12.67 6.89 14.38
CA ARG A 256 13.65 5.82 14.32
C ARG A 256 13.87 5.41 12.87
N ILE A 257 15.15 5.31 12.49
CA ILE A 257 15.57 4.74 11.21
C ILE A 257 15.33 3.22 11.29
N ALA A 258 14.48 2.70 10.39
CA ALA A 258 14.29 1.26 10.26
C ALA A 258 15.48 0.67 9.53
N THR A 259 16.11 -0.31 10.14
CA THR A 259 17.14 -1.14 9.48
C THR A 259 16.51 -2.43 9.00
N PRO A 260 16.97 -3.00 7.87
CA PRO A 260 16.57 -4.35 7.48
C PRO A 260 16.87 -5.34 8.61
N PRO A 261 16.09 -6.41 8.74
CA PRO A 261 16.31 -7.46 9.73
C PRO A 261 17.62 -8.22 9.48
#